data_6de97e522ac3bc23c117f8f16aa114d4
#
_entry.id   6de97e522ac3bc23c117f8f16aa114d4
#
_cell.length_a   1.000
_cell.length_b   1.000
_cell.length_c   1.000
_cell.angle_alpha   90.00
_cell.angle_beta   90.00
_cell.angle_gamma   90.00
#
_symmetry.space_group_name_H-M   'P 1'
#
loop_
_entity.id
_entity.type
_entity.pdbx_description
1 polymer ?
#
loop_
_entity_poly.entity_id
_entity_poly.type
_entity_poly.pdbx_seq_one_letter_code
_entity_poly.pdbx_strand_id
1 'polypeptide(L)'
;MGEMSLMEHLEELRVRIIKTLCAFVVLLIVSFVFVQDIYQWLVKDLDGKLAVLGPSEIVWIYMVIAFVFALAFTLPVAAYQVFQFVSPGLKKEEYKVLITFIPFFFLLFVSGLGFGYFILFPMVLAFLTGLSNDQFSLMFTAEHYFRFMLNLCLPFGFLFEMPLVVLFLTRLGVLNPLRLAKARKFSYFALIVISVLITPPDFISDILVIVPLLLLYELSVTISRVVYKKRLGNESIA
;
A
#
# COMPACT_ATOMS: atom_id res chain seq x y z
N MET A 1 31.48 12.20 -15.39
CA MET A 1 30.81 11.30 -14.44
C MET A 1 31.14 9.89 -14.91
N GLY A 2 31.93 9.13 -14.13
CA GLY A 2 32.32 7.78 -14.53
C GLY A 2 31.10 6.88 -14.66
N GLU A 3 31.03 6.14 -15.78
CA GLU A 3 30.02 5.11 -15.96
C GLU A 3 30.30 4.03 -14.88
N MET A 4 29.40 3.92 -13.90
CA MET A 4 29.46 2.81 -12.97
C MET A 4 29.35 1.51 -13.76
N SER A 5 30.25 0.57 -13.46
CA SER A 5 30.15 -0.75 -14.08
C SER A 5 28.86 -1.43 -13.64
N LEU A 6 28.28 -2.30 -14.48
CA LEU A 6 27.07 -3.07 -14.12
C LEU A 6 27.25 -3.82 -12.78
N MET A 7 28.45 -4.27 -12.49
CA MET A 7 28.80 -4.97 -11.23
C MET A 7 28.67 -4.06 -10.02
N GLU A 8 29.20 -2.84 -10.08
CA GLU A 8 29.09 -1.84 -9.01
C GLU A 8 27.64 -1.45 -8.74
N HIS A 9 26.83 -1.32 -9.79
CA HIS A 9 25.41 -0.99 -9.67
C HIS A 9 24.61 -2.12 -9.00
N LEU A 10 24.90 -3.38 -9.33
CA LEU A 10 24.30 -4.55 -8.67
C LEU A 10 24.74 -4.68 -7.20
N GLU A 11 25.99 -4.35 -6.90
CA GLU A 11 26.48 -4.34 -5.52
C GLU A 11 25.80 -3.24 -4.68
N GLU A 12 25.63 -2.07 -5.26
CA GLU A 12 24.86 -0.99 -4.62
C GLU A 12 23.42 -1.41 -4.34
N LEU A 13 22.72 -2.02 -5.31
CA LEU A 13 21.35 -2.53 -5.13
C LEU A 13 21.28 -3.53 -3.96
N ARG A 14 22.23 -4.50 -3.90
CA ARG A 14 22.28 -5.46 -2.81
C ARG A 14 22.41 -4.80 -1.44
N VAL A 15 23.31 -3.84 -1.30
CA VAL A 15 23.53 -3.12 -0.04
C VAL A 15 22.27 -2.36 0.39
N ARG A 16 21.54 -1.74 -0.55
CA ARG A 16 20.32 -0.99 -0.27
C ARG A 16 19.17 -1.90 0.14
N ILE A 17 19.02 -3.06 -0.51
CA ILE A 17 18.04 -4.07 -0.11
C ILE A 17 18.34 -4.55 1.32
N ILE A 18 19.59 -4.87 1.63
CA ILE A 18 19.99 -5.32 2.98
C ILE A 18 19.66 -4.23 4.02
N LYS A 19 19.97 -2.96 3.75
CA LYS A 19 19.63 -1.84 4.66
C LYS A 19 18.12 -1.73 4.91
N THR A 20 17.33 -1.87 3.87
CA THR A 20 15.86 -1.85 3.97
C THR A 20 15.33 -3.02 4.79
N LEU A 21 15.86 -4.23 4.55
CA LEU A 21 15.49 -5.43 5.32
C LEU A 21 15.92 -5.32 6.79
N CYS A 22 17.12 -4.82 7.08
CA CYS A 22 17.55 -4.55 8.46
C CYS A 22 16.64 -3.54 9.16
N ALA A 23 16.27 -2.45 8.48
CA ALA A 23 15.34 -1.47 9.02
C ALA A 23 13.96 -2.10 9.28
N PHE A 24 13.47 -2.91 8.36
CA PHE A 24 12.21 -3.64 8.54
C PHE A 24 12.23 -4.56 9.77
N VAL A 25 13.29 -5.35 9.95
CA VAL A 25 13.43 -6.26 11.11
C VAL A 25 13.46 -5.47 12.43
N VAL A 26 14.21 -4.37 12.48
CA VAL A 26 14.24 -3.50 13.67
C VAL A 26 12.87 -2.91 13.96
N LEU A 27 12.18 -2.39 12.93
CA LEU A 27 10.84 -1.83 13.06
C LEU A 27 9.80 -2.90 13.43
N LEU A 28 9.97 -4.14 12.96
CA LEU A 28 9.11 -5.27 13.34
C LEU A 28 9.24 -5.57 14.84
N ILE A 29 10.46 -5.61 15.38
CA ILE A 29 10.69 -5.80 16.81
C ILE A 29 10.08 -4.66 17.63
N VAL A 30 10.28 -3.42 17.20
CA VAL A 30 9.69 -2.24 17.85
C VAL A 30 8.16 -2.31 17.82
N SER A 31 7.58 -2.60 16.66
CA SER A 31 6.13 -2.72 16.50
C SER A 31 5.54 -3.84 17.37
N PHE A 32 6.28 -4.94 17.55
CA PHE A 32 5.84 -6.05 18.39
C PHE A 32 5.77 -5.68 19.87
N VAL A 33 6.57 -4.72 20.35
CA VAL A 33 6.49 -4.22 21.73
C VAL A 33 5.15 -3.49 21.97
N PHE A 34 4.63 -2.79 20.99
CA PHE A 34 3.38 -2.02 21.07
C PHE A 34 2.15 -2.78 20.59
N VAL A 35 2.29 -4.04 20.21
CA VAL A 35 1.22 -4.80 19.53
C VAL A 35 -0.05 -4.96 20.37
N GLN A 36 0.07 -5.05 21.71
CA GLN A 36 -1.09 -5.18 22.60
C GLN A 36 -1.96 -3.93 22.60
N ASP A 37 -1.35 -2.75 22.64
CA ASP A 37 -2.06 -1.47 22.59
C ASP A 37 -2.78 -1.29 21.26
N ILE A 38 -2.10 -1.65 20.16
CA ILE A 38 -2.67 -1.61 18.82
C ILE A 38 -3.84 -2.58 18.69
N TYR A 39 -3.69 -3.81 19.18
CA TYR A 39 -4.76 -4.80 19.20
C TYR A 39 -5.99 -4.30 19.96
N GLN A 40 -5.80 -3.75 21.17
CA GLN A 40 -6.90 -3.21 21.97
C GLN A 40 -7.62 -2.07 21.25
N TRP A 41 -6.87 -1.23 20.54
CA TRP A 41 -7.45 -0.16 19.75
C TRP A 41 -8.28 -0.70 18.57
N LEU A 42 -7.81 -1.75 17.89
CA LEU A 42 -8.51 -2.36 16.76
C LEU A 42 -9.81 -3.08 17.15
N VAL A 43 -9.88 -3.61 18.37
CA VAL A 43 -11.06 -4.38 18.83
C VAL A 43 -11.99 -3.58 19.75
N LYS A 44 -11.68 -2.31 20.04
CA LYS A 44 -12.45 -1.49 21.00
C LYS A 44 -13.92 -1.32 20.64
N ASP A 45 -14.26 -1.29 19.35
CA ASP A 45 -15.61 -1.06 18.85
C ASP A 45 -16.37 -2.37 18.57
N LEU A 46 -15.81 -3.51 18.97
CA LEU A 46 -16.47 -4.81 18.81
C LEU A 46 -17.39 -5.11 20.02
N ASP A 47 -18.67 -5.34 19.70
CA ASP A 47 -19.68 -5.79 20.68
C ASP A 47 -19.45 -7.26 21.08
N GLY A 48 -18.38 -7.53 21.81
CA GLY A 48 -18.07 -8.86 22.32
C GLY A 48 -16.62 -9.27 22.15
N LYS A 49 -16.25 -10.36 22.85
CA LYS A 49 -14.91 -10.94 22.70
C LYS A 49 -14.86 -11.89 21.51
N LEU A 50 -13.85 -11.71 20.66
CA LEU A 50 -13.58 -12.66 19.58
C LEU A 50 -13.21 -14.03 20.18
N ALA A 51 -13.78 -15.10 19.64
CA ALA A 51 -13.45 -16.45 20.04
C ALA A 51 -12.03 -16.81 19.55
N VAL A 52 -11.23 -17.43 20.42
CA VAL A 52 -9.90 -17.95 20.09
C VAL A 52 -9.93 -19.45 20.24
N LEU A 53 -9.58 -20.18 19.18
CA LEU A 53 -9.58 -21.65 19.18
C LEU A 53 -8.27 -22.26 19.69
N GLY A 54 -7.18 -21.47 19.67
CA GLY A 54 -5.89 -21.94 20.14
C GLY A 54 -4.87 -20.82 20.40
N PRO A 55 -3.83 -21.08 21.23
CA PRO A 55 -2.81 -20.08 21.56
C PRO A 55 -2.04 -19.56 20.33
N SER A 56 -1.90 -20.38 19.32
CA SER A 56 -1.23 -20.02 18.06
C SER A 56 -1.90 -18.88 17.29
N GLU A 57 -3.25 -18.76 17.41
CA GLU A 57 -3.99 -17.66 16.79
C GLU A 57 -3.60 -16.31 17.37
N ILE A 58 -3.40 -16.23 18.69
CA ILE A 58 -2.99 -14.99 19.35
C ILE A 58 -1.62 -14.54 18.85
N VAL A 59 -0.68 -15.48 18.77
CA VAL A 59 0.67 -15.21 18.26
C VAL A 59 0.61 -14.76 16.81
N TRP A 60 -0.18 -15.43 15.98
CA TRP A 60 -0.36 -15.07 14.58
C TRP A 60 -0.92 -13.64 14.44
N ILE A 61 -1.98 -13.30 15.17
CA ILE A 61 -2.59 -11.96 15.13
C ILE A 61 -1.57 -10.89 15.51
N TYR A 62 -0.82 -11.09 16.60
CA TYR A 62 0.19 -10.15 17.05
C TYR A 62 1.31 -9.98 16.04
N MET A 63 1.78 -11.08 15.45
CA MET A 63 2.80 -11.03 14.40
C MET A 63 2.33 -10.25 13.18
N VAL A 64 1.09 -10.46 12.73
CA VAL A 64 0.58 -9.80 11.54
C VAL A 64 0.30 -8.31 11.80
N ILE A 65 -0.23 -7.95 12.97
CA ILE A 65 -0.39 -6.54 13.36
C ILE A 65 0.99 -5.85 13.36
N ALA A 66 1.98 -6.44 14.05
CA ALA A 66 3.33 -5.89 14.10
C ALA A 66 3.96 -5.77 12.70
N PHE A 67 3.73 -6.74 11.81
CA PHE A 67 4.18 -6.74 10.43
C PHE A 67 3.61 -5.56 9.64
N VAL A 68 2.30 -5.30 9.73
CA VAL A 68 1.65 -4.18 9.01
C VAL A 68 2.19 -2.83 9.47
N PHE A 69 2.35 -2.65 10.78
CA PHE A 69 2.96 -1.42 11.32
C PHE A 69 4.43 -1.27 10.93
N ALA A 70 5.20 -2.36 11.00
CA ALA A 70 6.59 -2.35 10.54
C ALA A 70 6.68 -1.97 9.06
N LEU A 71 5.79 -2.50 8.21
CA LEU A 71 5.70 -2.11 6.80
C LEU A 71 5.46 -0.63 6.62
N ALA A 72 4.48 -0.05 7.33
CA ALA A 72 4.14 1.36 7.23
C ALA A 72 5.37 2.26 7.49
N PHE A 73 6.12 1.98 8.53
CA PHE A 73 7.33 2.73 8.86
C PHE A 73 8.54 2.39 7.98
N THR A 74 8.57 1.21 7.36
CA THR A 74 9.63 0.81 6.45
C THR A 74 9.49 1.46 5.06
N LEU A 75 8.27 1.77 4.63
CA LEU A 75 8.02 2.36 3.30
C LEU A 75 8.83 3.65 3.05
N PRO A 76 8.87 4.65 3.93
CA PRO A 76 9.72 5.82 3.73
C PRO A 76 11.21 5.48 3.68
N VAL A 77 11.67 4.49 4.45
CA VAL A 77 13.06 4.02 4.39
C VAL A 77 13.34 3.36 3.05
N ALA A 78 12.44 2.50 2.59
CA ALA A 78 12.53 1.86 1.28
C ALA A 78 12.54 2.89 0.14
N ALA A 79 11.63 3.86 0.18
CA ALA A 79 11.58 4.95 -0.78
C ALA A 79 12.90 5.75 -0.80
N TYR A 80 13.46 6.07 0.37
CA TYR A 80 14.76 6.73 0.48
C TYR A 80 15.88 5.91 -0.15
N GLN A 81 15.93 4.60 0.10
CA GLN A 81 16.94 3.72 -0.50
C GLN A 81 16.79 3.61 -2.03
N VAL A 82 15.56 3.53 -2.53
CA VAL A 82 15.28 3.55 -3.97
C VAL A 82 15.71 4.89 -4.60
N PHE A 83 15.38 6.02 -3.97
CA PHE A 83 15.77 7.34 -4.49
C PHE A 83 17.28 7.53 -4.51
N GLN A 84 17.97 7.04 -3.51
CA GLN A 84 19.43 7.05 -3.50
C GLN A 84 20.04 6.16 -4.58
N PHE A 85 19.44 4.99 -4.84
CA PHE A 85 19.88 4.10 -5.91
C PHE A 85 19.72 4.74 -7.31
N VAL A 86 18.65 5.51 -7.51
CA VAL A 86 18.40 6.20 -8.79
C VAL A 86 19.16 7.53 -8.90
N SER A 87 19.63 8.07 -7.78
CA SER A 87 20.25 9.42 -7.70
C SER A 87 21.44 9.69 -8.64
N PRO A 88 22.31 8.71 -8.99
CA PRO A 88 23.42 8.99 -9.91
C PRO A 88 22.95 9.43 -11.32
N GLY A 89 21.73 9.01 -11.71
CA GLY A 89 21.10 9.38 -13.00
C GLY A 89 20.30 10.69 -12.95
N LEU A 90 20.22 11.38 -11.80
CA LEU A 90 19.35 12.53 -11.60
C LEU A 90 20.11 13.86 -11.52
N LYS A 91 19.44 14.94 -11.92
CA LYS A 91 19.90 16.29 -11.65
C LYS A 91 19.73 16.61 -10.15
N LYS A 92 20.61 17.43 -9.59
CA LYS A 92 20.55 17.82 -8.14
C LYS A 92 19.19 18.39 -7.73
N GLU A 93 18.56 19.14 -8.61
CA GLU A 93 17.22 19.71 -8.37
C GLU A 93 16.12 18.65 -8.32
N GLU A 94 16.20 17.65 -9.19
CA GLU A 94 15.26 16.53 -9.23
C GLU A 94 15.36 15.68 -7.95
N TYR A 95 16.58 15.38 -7.52
CA TYR A 95 16.83 14.63 -6.30
C TYR A 95 16.26 15.32 -5.05
N LYS A 96 16.46 16.66 -4.91
CA LYS A 96 15.92 17.42 -3.79
C LYS A 96 14.40 17.35 -3.70
N VAL A 97 13.73 17.38 -4.84
CA VAL A 97 12.27 17.25 -4.91
C VAL A 97 11.83 15.84 -4.52
N LEU A 98 12.56 14.79 -4.94
CA LEU A 98 12.22 13.41 -4.63
C LEU A 98 12.29 13.07 -3.13
N ILE A 99 13.31 13.59 -2.44
CA ILE A 99 13.40 13.42 -0.98
C ILE A 99 12.17 14.01 -0.26
N THR A 100 11.60 15.09 -0.78
CA THR A 100 10.39 15.70 -0.21
C THR A 100 9.18 14.76 -0.29
N PHE A 101 9.16 13.76 -1.19
CA PHE A 101 8.07 12.81 -1.30
C PHE A 101 8.15 11.63 -0.30
N ILE A 102 9.29 11.44 0.36
CA ILE A 102 9.49 10.31 1.29
C ILE A 102 8.41 10.22 2.38
N PRO A 103 8.06 11.30 3.11
CA PRO A 103 7.01 11.22 4.13
C PRO A 103 5.62 10.91 3.55
N PHE A 104 5.39 11.23 2.28
CA PHE A 104 4.10 10.93 1.64
C PHE A 104 3.87 9.43 1.44
N PHE A 105 4.93 8.62 1.30
CA PHE A 105 4.79 7.15 1.28
C PHE A 105 4.18 6.64 2.57
N PHE A 106 4.62 7.13 3.74
CA PHE A 106 3.99 6.76 5.00
C PHE A 106 2.54 7.23 5.08
N LEU A 107 2.28 8.50 4.73
CA LEU A 107 0.94 9.08 4.83
C LEU A 107 -0.06 8.40 3.90
N LEU A 108 0.32 8.10 2.66
CA LEU A 108 -0.54 7.43 1.70
C LEU A 108 -0.82 5.98 2.10
N PHE A 109 0.19 5.25 2.56
CA PHE A 109 0.00 3.89 3.05
C PHE A 109 -0.96 3.85 4.24
N VAL A 110 -0.74 4.70 5.25
CA VAL A 110 -1.62 4.79 6.42
C VAL A 110 -3.03 5.24 6.02
N SER A 111 -3.17 6.18 5.08
CA SER A 111 -4.49 6.59 4.58
C SER A 111 -5.19 5.47 3.81
N GLY A 112 -4.45 4.64 3.06
CA GLY A 112 -4.97 3.45 2.39
C GLY A 112 -5.42 2.37 3.38
N LEU A 113 -4.62 2.10 4.42
CA LEU A 113 -5.03 1.21 5.52
C LEU A 113 -6.27 1.76 6.24
N GLY A 114 -6.30 3.07 6.52
CA GLY A 114 -7.44 3.73 7.15
C GLY A 114 -8.70 3.66 6.29
N PHE A 115 -8.59 3.89 4.99
CA PHE A 115 -9.70 3.71 4.06
C PHE A 115 -10.23 2.28 4.07
N GLY A 116 -9.33 1.29 4.03
CA GLY A 116 -9.69 -0.13 4.16
C GLY A 116 -10.41 -0.43 5.46
N TYR A 117 -9.88 0.04 6.59
CA TYR A 117 -10.39 -0.26 7.92
C TYR A 117 -11.69 0.47 8.26
N PHE A 118 -11.77 1.78 8.00
CA PHE A 118 -12.93 2.59 8.42
C PHE A 118 -14.08 2.61 7.41
N ILE A 119 -13.80 2.32 6.14
CA ILE A 119 -14.81 2.42 5.08
C ILE A 119 -15.13 1.04 4.52
N LEU A 120 -14.15 0.37 3.92
CA LEU A 120 -14.42 -0.87 3.19
C LEU A 120 -14.75 -2.04 4.10
N PHE A 121 -13.95 -2.25 5.13
CA PHE A 121 -14.14 -3.39 6.03
C PHE A 121 -15.53 -3.39 6.69
N PRO A 122 -16.03 -2.31 7.31
CA PRO A 122 -17.37 -2.31 7.88
C PRO A 122 -18.47 -2.44 6.82
N MET A 123 -18.30 -1.86 5.62
CA MET A 123 -19.29 -2.00 4.54
C MET A 123 -19.42 -3.44 4.07
N VAL A 124 -18.29 -4.12 3.80
CA VAL A 124 -18.29 -5.51 3.36
C VAL A 124 -18.74 -6.44 4.48
N LEU A 125 -18.30 -6.20 5.72
CA LEU A 125 -18.72 -6.98 6.88
C LEU A 125 -20.24 -6.87 7.11
N ALA A 126 -20.79 -5.66 7.09
CA ALA A 126 -22.23 -5.42 7.25
C ALA A 126 -23.05 -6.11 6.14
N PHE A 127 -22.56 -6.09 4.90
CA PHE A 127 -23.19 -6.81 3.81
C PHE A 127 -23.19 -8.31 4.03
N LEU A 128 -22.04 -8.90 4.37
CA LEU A 128 -21.91 -10.36 4.58
C LEU A 128 -22.73 -10.82 5.80
N THR A 129 -22.74 -10.07 6.89
CA THR A 129 -23.56 -10.38 8.07
C THR A 129 -25.04 -10.25 7.78
N GLY A 130 -25.44 -9.27 6.95
CA GLY A 130 -26.83 -9.11 6.50
C GLY A 130 -27.37 -10.27 5.68
N LEU A 131 -26.51 -11.06 5.02
CA LEU A 131 -26.90 -12.26 4.28
C LEU A 131 -27.36 -13.41 5.20
N SER A 132 -27.02 -13.37 6.48
CA SER A 132 -27.38 -14.45 7.43
C SER A 132 -28.87 -14.49 7.79
N ASN A 133 -29.62 -13.40 7.58
CA ASN A 133 -31.09 -13.29 7.78
C ASN A 133 -31.59 -13.99 9.06
N ASP A 134 -30.87 -13.87 10.17
CA ASP A 134 -31.17 -14.54 11.46
C ASP A 134 -31.23 -16.09 11.42
N GLN A 135 -30.88 -16.68 10.26
CA GLN A 135 -30.86 -18.14 10.13
C GLN A 135 -29.55 -18.76 10.65
N PHE A 136 -28.50 -17.96 10.80
CA PHE A 136 -27.19 -18.41 11.26
C PHE A 136 -26.71 -17.56 12.42
N SER A 137 -26.24 -18.20 13.49
CA SER A 137 -25.48 -17.53 14.55
C SER A 137 -24.04 -17.33 14.09
N LEU A 138 -23.68 -16.11 13.72
CA LEU A 138 -22.32 -15.80 13.28
C LEU A 138 -21.38 -15.75 14.49
N MET A 139 -20.47 -16.72 14.57
CA MET A 139 -19.36 -16.69 15.55
C MET A 139 -18.07 -16.36 14.80
N PHE A 140 -17.54 -15.16 15.03
CA PHE A 140 -16.24 -14.77 14.48
C PHE A 140 -15.12 -15.27 15.38
N THR A 141 -14.22 -16.11 14.84
CA THR A 141 -12.94 -16.37 15.48
C THR A 141 -12.00 -15.18 15.26
N ALA A 142 -11.11 -14.94 16.23
CA ALA A 142 -10.16 -13.86 16.13
C ALA A 142 -9.28 -13.96 14.88
N GLU A 143 -8.82 -15.16 14.53
CA GLU A 143 -8.03 -15.38 13.32
C GLU A 143 -8.80 -15.00 12.04
N HIS A 144 -10.03 -15.50 11.86
CA HIS A 144 -10.81 -15.22 10.67
C HIS A 144 -11.14 -13.73 10.52
N TYR A 145 -11.49 -13.07 11.64
CA TYR A 145 -11.77 -11.64 11.67
C TYR A 145 -10.56 -10.81 11.22
N PHE A 146 -9.38 -11.04 11.83
CA PHE A 146 -8.18 -10.31 11.49
C PHE A 146 -7.65 -10.66 10.10
N ARG A 147 -7.75 -11.92 9.69
CA ARG A 147 -7.38 -12.34 8.33
C ARG A 147 -8.23 -11.65 7.27
N PHE A 148 -9.53 -11.61 7.47
CA PHE A 148 -10.45 -10.93 6.55
C PHE A 148 -10.18 -9.41 6.50
N MET A 149 -10.06 -8.77 7.67
CA MET A 149 -9.73 -7.35 7.77
C MET A 149 -8.42 -7.01 7.04
N LEU A 150 -7.38 -7.80 7.25
CA LEU A 150 -6.06 -7.56 6.66
C LEU A 150 -6.03 -7.83 5.15
N ASN A 151 -6.68 -8.90 4.71
CA ASN A 151 -6.79 -9.18 3.28
C ASN A 151 -7.46 -8.03 2.53
N LEU A 152 -8.37 -7.31 3.20
CA LEU A 152 -9.04 -6.17 2.61
C LEU A 152 -8.20 -4.88 2.76
N CYS A 153 -7.67 -4.58 3.95
CA CYS A 153 -6.99 -3.32 4.22
C CYS A 153 -5.58 -3.22 3.62
N LEU A 154 -4.78 -4.29 3.69
CA LEU A 154 -3.38 -4.26 3.29
C LEU A 154 -3.17 -3.95 1.80
N PRO A 155 -3.91 -4.55 0.87
CA PRO A 155 -3.81 -4.18 -0.54
C PRO A 155 -4.13 -2.72 -0.80
N PHE A 156 -5.12 -2.14 -0.09
CA PHE A 156 -5.42 -0.71 -0.22
C PHE A 156 -4.28 0.17 0.30
N GLY A 157 -3.58 -0.23 1.35
CA GLY A 157 -2.35 0.44 1.77
C GLY A 157 -1.36 0.59 0.62
N PHE A 158 -1.06 -0.49 -0.08
CA PHE A 158 -0.16 -0.46 -1.24
C PHE A 158 -0.73 0.26 -2.47
N LEU A 159 -2.01 0.09 -2.75
CA LEU A 159 -2.64 0.69 -3.93
C LEU A 159 -2.78 2.22 -3.81
N PHE A 160 -2.87 2.74 -2.59
CA PHE A 160 -2.81 4.17 -2.34
C PHE A 160 -1.44 4.79 -2.66
N GLU A 161 -0.37 3.99 -2.73
CA GLU A 161 0.95 4.44 -3.21
C GLU A 161 0.99 4.66 -4.73
N MET A 162 0.07 4.08 -5.51
CA MET A 162 0.08 4.19 -6.97
C MET A 162 0.18 5.64 -7.48
N PRO A 163 -0.61 6.62 -6.98
CA PRO A 163 -0.51 8.00 -7.45
C PRO A 163 0.89 8.59 -7.26
N LEU A 164 1.55 8.27 -6.15
CA LEU A 164 2.88 8.78 -5.82
C LEU A 164 3.97 8.11 -6.67
N VAL A 165 3.88 6.79 -6.85
CA VAL A 165 4.78 6.03 -7.73
C VAL A 165 4.67 6.51 -9.17
N VAL A 166 3.44 6.70 -9.68
CA VAL A 166 3.19 7.23 -11.03
C VAL A 166 3.72 8.65 -11.18
N LEU A 167 3.52 9.50 -10.19
CA LEU A 167 4.07 10.86 -10.16
C LEU A 167 5.60 10.85 -10.24
N PHE A 168 6.23 10.00 -9.43
CA PHE A 168 7.67 9.82 -9.40
C PHE A 168 8.22 9.38 -10.77
N LEU A 169 7.69 8.29 -11.34
CA LEU A 169 8.12 7.76 -12.63
C LEU A 169 7.85 8.74 -13.78
N THR A 170 6.79 9.55 -13.69
CA THR A 170 6.51 10.61 -14.67
C THR A 170 7.54 11.75 -14.58
N ARG A 171 7.94 12.13 -13.37
CA ARG A 171 8.99 13.14 -13.16
C ARG A 171 10.34 12.68 -13.69
N LEU A 172 10.68 11.41 -13.52
CA LEU A 172 11.89 10.82 -14.11
C LEU A 172 11.83 10.71 -15.65
N GLY A 173 10.67 10.92 -16.27
CA GLY A 173 10.47 10.73 -17.70
C GLY A 173 10.37 9.28 -18.17
N VAL A 174 10.33 8.33 -17.23
CA VAL A 174 10.14 6.90 -17.51
C VAL A 174 8.70 6.63 -17.96
N LEU A 175 7.72 7.27 -17.28
CA LEU A 175 6.30 7.15 -17.61
C LEU A 175 5.80 8.35 -18.43
N ASN A 176 5.09 8.01 -19.52
CA ASN A 176 4.37 8.96 -20.32
C ASN A 176 2.86 8.82 -20.06
N PRO A 177 2.14 9.90 -19.73
CA PRO A 177 0.70 9.85 -19.45
C PRO A 177 -0.14 9.33 -20.62
N LEU A 178 0.34 9.49 -21.86
CA LEU A 178 -0.32 8.92 -23.04
C LEU A 178 -0.25 7.39 -23.06
N ARG A 179 0.88 6.81 -22.62
CA ARG A 179 1.01 5.34 -22.47
C ARG A 179 0.11 4.80 -21.35
N LEU A 180 0.06 5.48 -20.20
CA LEU A 180 -0.87 5.14 -19.12
C LEU A 180 -2.33 5.18 -19.59
N ALA A 181 -2.71 6.25 -20.32
CA ALA A 181 -4.07 6.36 -20.86
C ALA A 181 -4.40 5.25 -21.89
N LYS A 182 -3.43 4.82 -22.70
CA LYS A 182 -3.61 3.68 -23.62
C LYS A 182 -3.70 2.34 -22.88
N ALA A 183 -3.01 2.19 -21.77
CA ALA A 183 -2.97 0.98 -20.96
C ALA A 183 -4.24 0.79 -20.07
N ARG A 184 -5.19 1.75 -20.06
CA ARG A 184 -6.40 1.70 -19.20
C ARG A 184 -7.10 0.34 -19.20
N LYS A 185 -7.34 -0.23 -20.38
CA LYS A 185 -8.04 -1.52 -20.48
C LYS A 185 -7.33 -2.63 -19.72
N PHE A 186 -6.00 -2.72 -19.85
CA PHE A 186 -5.20 -3.70 -19.12
C PHE A 186 -5.14 -3.40 -17.62
N SER A 187 -4.99 -2.12 -17.24
CA SER A 187 -4.96 -1.71 -15.84
C SER A 187 -6.29 -1.98 -15.15
N TYR A 188 -7.42 -1.65 -15.78
CA TYR A 188 -8.75 -1.95 -15.25
C TYR A 188 -8.96 -3.44 -15.09
N PHE A 189 -8.59 -4.24 -16.11
CA PHE A 189 -8.67 -5.69 -16.00
C PHE A 189 -7.83 -6.23 -14.84
N ALA A 190 -6.58 -5.75 -14.69
CA ALA A 190 -5.72 -6.16 -13.59
C ALA A 190 -6.30 -5.76 -12.21
N LEU A 191 -6.87 -4.55 -12.09
CA LEU A 191 -7.51 -4.09 -10.85
C LEU A 191 -8.77 -4.89 -10.50
N ILE A 192 -9.56 -5.30 -11.50
CA ILE A 192 -10.70 -6.19 -11.31
C ILE A 192 -10.23 -7.56 -10.81
N VAL A 193 -9.20 -8.14 -11.43
CA VAL A 193 -8.64 -9.41 -10.98
C VAL A 193 -8.12 -9.31 -9.53
N ILE A 194 -7.43 -8.22 -9.21
CA ILE A 194 -6.93 -7.97 -7.84
C ILE A 194 -8.10 -7.86 -6.86
N SER A 195 -9.17 -7.15 -7.22
CA SER A 195 -10.37 -7.03 -6.39
C SER A 195 -10.98 -8.39 -6.05
N VAL A 196 -11.22 -9.23 -7.06
CA VAL A 196 -11.77 -10.59 -6.87
C VAL A 196 -10.88 -11.49 -6.01
N LEU A 197 -9.56 -11.28 -6.03
CA LEU A 197 -8.62 -12.02 -5.17
C LEU A 197 -8.61 -11.54 -3.71
N ILE A 198 -9.00 -10.30 -3.48
CA ILE A 198 -9.02 -9.67 -2.14
C ILE A 198 -10.33 -9.97 -1.42
N THR A 199 -11.45 -9.91 -2.14
CA THR A 199 -12.80 -10.06 -1.60
C THR A 199 -13.25 -11.52 -1.56
N PRO A 200 -14.20 -11.89 -0.66
CA PRO A 200 -14.94 -13.12 -0.82
C PRO A 200 -15.64 -13.17 -2.19
N PRO A 201 -15.90 -14.36 -2.76
CA PRO A 201 -16.48 -14.48 -4.08
C PRO A 201 -17.98 -14.09 -4.07
N ASP A 202 -18.25 -12.81 -3.96
CA ASP A 202 -19.58 -12.22 -4.05
C ASP A 202 -19.55 -10.92 -4.89
N PHE A 203 -20.63 -10.71 -5.64
CA PHE A 203 -20.70 -9.64 -6.64
C PHE A 203 -20.76 -8.23 -6.02
N ILE A 204 -21.30 -8.07 -4.82
CA ILE A 204 -21.49 -6.76 -4.21
C ILE A 204 -20.19 -6.29 -3.54
N SER A 205 -19.51 -7.16 -2.81
CA SER A 205 -18.19 -6.84 -2.23
C SER A 205 -17.17 -6.52 -3.32
N ASP A 206 -17.21 -7.24 -4.45
CA ASP A 206 -16.34 -6.94 -5.59
C ASP A 206 -16.56 -5.52 -6.11
N ILE A 207 -17.82 -5.10 -6.32
CA ILE A 207 -18.14 -3.74 -6.79
C ILE A 207 -17.66 -2.68 -5.78
N LEU A 208 -17.88 -2.91 -4.48
CA LEU A 208 -17.46 -1.99 -3.42
C LEU A 208 -15.94 -1.75 -3.43
N VAL A 209 -15.16 -2.76 -3.79
CA VAL A 209 -13.69 -2.70 -3.85
C VAL A 209 -13.21 -2.17 -5.20
N ILE A 210 -13.80 -2.58 -6.32
CA ILE A 210 -13.38 -2.15 -7.67
C ILE A 210 -13.51 -0.63 -7.86
N VAL A 211 -14.61 -0.03 -7.40
CA VAL A 211 -14.87 1.41 -7.63
C VAL A 211 -13.76 2.30 -7.08
N PRO A 212 -13.36 2.19 -5.80
CA PRO A 212 -12.23 2.97 -5.28
C PRO A 212 -10.91 2.70 -6.01
N LEU A 213 -10.65 1.46 -6.42
CA LEU A 213 -9.43 1.09 -7.15
C LEU A 213 -9.35 1.80 -8.51
N LEU A 214 -10.46 1.84 -9.25
CA LEU A 214 -10.53 2.54 -10.52
C LEU A 214 -10.37 4.06 -10.34
N LEU A 215 -10.93 4.63 -9.28
CA LEU A 215 -10.75 6.05 -8.94
C LEU A 215 -9.29 6.37 -8.64
N LEU A 216 -8.59 5.54 -7.86
CA LEU A 216 -7.16 5.69 -7.59
C LEU A 216 -6.31 5.64 -8.86
N TYR A 217 -6.64 4.74 -9.78
CA TYR A 217 -5.95 4.67 -11.06
C TYR A 217 -6.16 5.94 -11.90
N GLU A 218 -7.41 6.42 -12.05
CA GLU A 218 -7.69 7.64 -12.81
C GLU A 218 -7.08 8.89 -12.15
N LEU A 219 -7.03 8.95 -10.82
CA LEU A 219 -6.30 9.96 -10.09
C LEU A 219 -4.82 9.94 -10.46
N SER A 220 -4.20 8.76 -10.49
CA SER A 220 -2.79 8.58 -10.88
C SER A 220 -2.52 9.05 -12.31
N VAL A 221 -3.40 8.70 -13.26
CA VAL A 221 -3.31 9.16 -14.65
C VAL A 221 -3.44 10.68 -14.76
N THR A 222 -4.33 11.26 -13.97
CA THR A 222 -4.57 12.71 -13.95
C THR A 222 -3.35 13.46 -13.39
N ILE A 223 -2.80 12.99 -12.28
CA ILE A 223 -1.57 13.53 -11.67
C ILE A 223 -0.41 13.46 -12.68
N SER A 224 -0.24 12.31 -13.34
CA SER A 224 0.78 12.13 -14.37
C SER A 224 0.67 13.17 -15.50
N ARG A 225 -0.56 13.44 -15.99
CA ARG A 225 -0.80 14.45 -17.03
C ARG A 225 -0.41 15.86 -16.60
N VAL A 226 -0.78 16.24 -15.38
CA VAL A 226 -0.47 17.58 -14.84
C VAL A 226 1.04 17.77 -14.70
N VAL A 227 1.73 16.77 -14.15
CA VAL A 227 3.18 16.80 -13.95
C VAL A 227 3.94 16.81 -15.28
N TYR A 228 3.50 15.99 -16.23
CA TYR A 228 4.11 15.92 -17.56
C TYR A 228 4.00 17.25 -18.33
N LYS A 229 2.84 17.92 -18.29
CA LYS A 229 2.65 19.25 -18.90
C LYS A 229 3.58 20.29 -18.29
N LYS A 230 3.76 20.30 -16.97
CA LYS A 230 4.69 21.21 -16.29
C LYS A 230 6.15 20.97 -16.70
N ARG A 231 6.53 19.70 -16.89
CA ARG A 231 7.87 19.34 -17.36
C ARG A 231 8.16 19.87 -18.76
N LEU A 232 7.25 19.64 -19.71
CA LEU A 232 7.39 20.14 -21.09
C LEU A 232 7.43 21.68 -21.16
N GLY A 233 6.63 22.38 -20.34
CA GLY A 233 6.65 23.83 -20.24
C GLY A 233 8.00 24.39 -19.76
N ASN A 234 8.66 23.70 -18.85
CA ASN A 234 9.98 24.10 -18.37
C ASN A 234 11.11 23.78 -19.37
N GLU A 235 10.99 22.71 -20.17
CA GLU A 235 11.95 22.35 -21.23
C GLU A 235 11.83 23.28 -22.45
N SER A 236 10.70 23.95 -22.66
CA SER A 236 10.49 24.92 -23.76
C SER A 236 10.98 26.34 -23.42
N ILE A 237 11.35 26.62 -22.16
CA ILE A 237 11.80 27.94 -21.66
C ILE A 237 13.32 27.92 -21.38
N ALA A 238 13.95 26.75 -21.35
CA ALA A 238 15.40 26.56 -21.13
C ALA A 238 16.12 26.28 -22.45
#